data_e2664d6c8e421e49f0c2ccdb621faacc
#
_entry.id   e2664d6c8e421e49f0c2ccdb621faacc
#
_cell.length_a   1.000
_cell.length_b   1.000
_cell.length_c   1.000
_cell.angle_alpha   90.00
_cell.angle_beta   90.00
_cell.angle_gamma   90.00
#
_symmetry.space_group_name_H-M   'P 1'
#
loop_
_entity.id
_entity.type
_entity.pdbx_description
1 polymer ?
#
loop_
_entity_poly.entity_id
_entity_poly.type
_entity_poly.pdbx_seq_one_letter_code
_entity_poly.pdbx_strand_id
1 'polypeptide(L)'
;MKKVAVIGAGPSGITAIKNFAEAGFSVTAFERCSGVGGNWRFNDPSGHSSVFETTHIISSKYTSFYEDYPLPESASDYPSHTELLNYFNGYADHFDIKKLIKFGTEVRHCSQNKDGSWQITWVNLNNDEMHENHYDGLVICNGHHHEPRYPEYPGNFTGEYIHSHDFKSAKPFVDKKILVIGGGNSACDVAVETSRVSKETHISWRRGYYLIPKFMYGLPVDMYALKNRWMPSFMREPFTKLMLQIFQGKNKDIGLQEPSQNLFGTHPTVNSELYYAVRHGKVSPHKDIEKFDGKTVHFIDGTKEDFDVVIACTGFKIKHKFFDKEFLSFEEGKVPLLHKMIPANIKNLYFIGLFQPLGCIWPGAELQSKLAAKHLKGLWKPKKSLDILIKKELDNPDVNQIDTPRHTITVDDFSFRQRLKKELARTN
;
A
#
# COMPACT_ATOMS: atom_id res chain seq x y z
N MET A 1 25.13 -19.73 -13.60
CA MET A 1 24.50 -18.80 -12.62
C MET A 1 23.01 -18.79 -12.88
N LYS A 2 22.16 -19.03 -11.87
CA LYS A 2 20.71 -19.02 -12.03
C LYS A 2 20.23 -17.62 -12.42
N LYS A 3 19.28 -17.56 -13.36
CA LYS A 3 18.65 -16.30 -13.84
C LYS A 3 17.38 -16.02 -13.05
N VAL A 4 17.20 -14.78 -12.61
CA VAL A 4 16.01 -14.34 -11.86
C VAL A 4 15.39 -13.14 -12.55
N ALA A 5 14.09 -13.21 -12.79
CA ALA A 5 13.30 -12.08 -13.23
C ALA A 5 12.65 -11.37 -12.04
N VAL A 6 12.70 -10.04 -12.03
CA VAL A 6 12.00 -9.19 -11.05
C VAL A 6 11.00 -8.31 -11.79
N ILE A 7 9.74 -8.33 -11.39
CA ILE A 7 8.69 -7.47 -11.99
C ILE A 7 8.42 -6.28 -11.08
N GLY A 8 8.78 -5.09 -11.52
CA GLY A 8 8.66 -3.82 -10.82
C GLY A 8 9.96 -3.37 -10.16
N ALA A 9 10.26 -2.06 -10.26
CA ALA A 9 11.38 -1.38 -9.64
C ALA A 9 10.93 -0.26 -8.68
N GLY A 10 9.78 -0.44 -8.05
CA GLY A 10 9.35 0.34 -6.90
C GLY A 10 10.20 0.03 -5.65
N PRO A 11 9.87 0.58 -4.47
CA PRO A 11 10.65 0.38 -3.23
C PRO A 11 10.91 -1.10 -2.91
N SER A 12 9.94 -1.99 -3.11
CA SER A 12 10.13 -3.43 -2.90
C SER A 12 11.01 -4.07 -3.96
N GLY A 13 10.93 -3.58 -5.21
CA GLY A 13 11.68 -4.11 -6.34
C GLY A 13 13.17 -3.79 -6.26
N ILE A 14 13.54 -2.54 -5.96
CA ILE A 14 14.95 -2.16 -5.90
C ILE A 14 15.74 -2.94 -4.85
N THR A 15 15.13 -3.19 -3.66
CA THR A 15 15.78 -4.02 -2.65
C THR A 15 15.80 -5.51 -3.03
N ALA A 16 14.78 -6.00 -3.76
CA ALA A 16 14.81 -7.36 -4.30
C ALA A 16 15.93 -7.52 -5.34
N ILE A 17 16.03 -6.60 -6.32
CA ILE A 17 17.09 -6.60 -7.33
C ILE A 17 18.47 -6.66 -6.68
N LYS A 18 18.71 -5.76 -5.72
CA LYS A 18 19.97 -5.70 -4.96
C LYS A 18 20.27 -7.02 -4.23
N ASN A 19 19.36 -7.51 -3.41
CA ASN A 19 19.59 -8.69 -2.57
C ASN A 19 19.74 -10.00 -3.39
N PHE A 20 19.03 -10.14 -4.50
CA PHE A 20 19.22 -11.28 -5.40
C PHE A 20 20.56 -11.18 -6.17
N ALA A 21 20.98 -9.98 -6.61
CA ALA A 21 22.26 -9.78 -7.26
C ALA A 21 23.43 -10.09 -6.29
N GLU A 22 23.39 -9.58 -5.06
CA GLU A 22 24.38 -9.89 -4.01
C GLU A 22 24.40 -11.38 -3.63
N ALA A 23 23.29 -12.06 -3.72
CA ALA A 23 23.22 -13.51 -3.54
C ALA A 23 23.85 -14.28 -4.72
N GLY A 24 24.33 -13.62 -5.77
CA GLY A 24 25.01 -14.22 -6.92
C GLY A 24 24.07 -14.75 -8.00
N PHE A 25 22.86 -14.21 -8.12
CA PHE A 25 21.96 -14.48 -9.25
C PHE A 25 22.22 -13.52 -10.42
N SER A 26 21.93 -13.99 -11.64
CA SER A 26 21.83 -13.10 -12.81
C SER A 26 20.43 -12.47 -12.83
N VAL A 27 20.33 -11.22 -12.40
CA VAL A 27 19.04 -10.54 -12.27
C VAL A 27 18.71 -9.73 -13.53
N THR A 28 17.47 -9.86 -14.01
CA THR A 28 16.85 -8.95 -14.98
C THR A 28 15.57 -8.41 -14.38
N ALA A 29 15.47 -7.11 -14.22
CA ALA A 29 14.25 -6.47 -13.73
C ALA A 29 13.50 -5.77 -14.86
N PHE A 30 12.17 -5.80 -14.79
CA PHE A 30 11.25 -5.19 -15.74
C PHE A 30 10.46 -4.10 -15.04
N GLU A 31 10.58 -2.86 -15.51
CA GLU A 31 9.87 -1.71 -14.95
C GLU A 31 9.12 -0.97 -16.06
N ARG A 32 7.83 -0.79 -15.83
CA ARG A 32 6.94 -0.11 -16.76
C ARG A 32 7.20 1.40 -16.83
N CYS A 33 7.57 2.00 -15.69
CA CYS A 33 7.89 3.42 -15.58
C CYS A 33 9.25 3.75 -16.22
N SER A 34 9.50 5.05 -16.39
CA SER A 34 10.75 5.59 -16.91
C SER A 34 11.93 5.54 -15.93
N GLY A 35 11.70 5.09 -14.69
CA GLY A 35 12.73 5.01 -13.65
C GLY A 35 12.23 4.30 -12.39
N VAL A 36 13.11 4.17 -11.38
CA VAL A 36 12.78 3.54 -10.10
C VAL A 36 11.82 4.37 -9.26
N GLY A 37 11.14 3.76 -8.29
CA GLY A 37 10.29 4.44 -7.31
C GLY A 37 8.83 4.00 -7.35
N GLY A 38 8.36 3.36 -8.42
CA GLY A 38 7.01 2.79 -8.52
C GLY A 38 5.92 3.82 -8.19
N ASN A 39 5.09 3.55 -7.19
CA ASN A 39 4.00 4.44 -6.77
C ASN A 39 4.47 5.87 -6.39
N TRP A 40 5.73 6.06 -5.97
CA TRP A 40 6.27 7.36 -5.57
C TRP A 40 6.71 8.26 -6.74
N ARG A 41 6.62 7.76 -7.97
CA ARG A 41 6.87 8.54 -9.17
C ARG A 41 5.61 9.33 -9.56
N PHE A 42 5.47 10.51 -8.97
CA PHE A 42 4.36 11.40 -9.27
C PHE A 42 4.27 11.69 -10.77
N ASN A 43 3.07 11.55 -11.32
CA ASN A 43 2.73 11.92 -12.70
C ASN A 43 3.59 11.24 -13.79
N ASP A 44 4.09 10.02 -13.55
CA ASP A 44 4.78 9.23 -14.57
C ASP A 44 3.82 8.85 -15.71
N PRO A 45 4.24 8.95 -16.99
CA PRO A 45 3.39 8.62 -18.14
C PRO A 45 2.82 7.22 -18.17
N SER A 46 3.42 6.26 -17.44
CA SER A 46 2.87 4.91 -17.30
C SER A 46 1.51 4.85 -16.62
N GLY A 47 1.08 5.92 -15.93
CA GLY A 47 -0.16 5.98 -15.17
C GLY A 47 -0.21 5.06 -13.94
N HIS A 48 0.92 4.49 -13.51
CA HIS A 48 0.98 3.54 -12.39
C HIS A 48 0.79 4.20 -11.02
N SER A 49 1.30 5.41 -10.85
CA SER A 49 1.34 6.10 -9.56
C SER A 49 -0.04 6.59 -9.12
N SER A 50 -0.37 6.37 -7.86
CA SER A 50 -1.56 6.93 -7.18
C SER A 50 -1.24 8.07 -6.21
N VAL A 51 0.00 8.55 -6.16
CA VAL A 51 0.34 9.74 -5.39
C VAL A 51 -0.10 11.01 -6.12
N PHE A 52 -0.38 12.06 -5.36
CA PHE A 52 -0.74 13.38 -5.84
C PHE A 52 0.28 14.43 -5.34
N GLU A 53 0.21 15.66 -5.86
CA GLU A 53 1.21 16.72 -5.73
C GLU A 53 1.68 16.98 -4.29
N THR A 54 0.79 16.86 -3.30
CA THR A 54 1.08 17.14 -1.88
C THR A 54 1.23 15.88 -1.02
N THR A 55 1.37 14.70 -1.63
CA THR A 55 1.45 13.44 -0.89
C THR A 55 2.70 13.38 -0.01
N HIS A 56 2.49 13.07 1.27
CA HIS A 56 3.51 12.69 2.24
C HIS A 56 3.25 11.27 2.73
N ILE A 57 4.31 10.57 3.12
CA ILE A 57 4.17 9.26 3.77
C ILE A 57 3.42 9.38 5.12
N ILE A 58 2.73 8.32 5.51
CA ILE A 58 1.98 8.24 6.79
C ILE A 58 2.78 7.63 7.95
N SER A 59 3.97 7.12 7.70
CA SER A 59 4.95 6.65 8.70
C SER A 59 6.14 7.60 8.73
N SER A 60 6.83 7.70 9.87
CA SER A 60 7.92 8.64 10.01
C SER A 60 9.23 8.15 9.39
N LYS A 61 10.17 9.08 9.13
CA LYS A 61 11.53 8.74 8.67
C LYS A 61 12.26 7.76 9.57
N TYR A 62 11.91 7.75 10.87
CA TYR A 62 12.56 6.91 11.88
C TYR A 62 12.21 5.42 11.77
N THR A 63 11.17 5.09 11.02
CA THR A 63 10.73 3.70 10.80
C THR A 63 10.72 3.30 9.32
N SER A 64 10.95 4.26 8.41
CA SER A 64 10.72 4.14 6.97
C SER A 64 12.01 4.17 6.16
N PHE A 65 12.97 3.27 6.45
CA PHE A 65 14.24 3.20 5.75
C PHE A 65 14.70 1.73 5.58
N TYR A 66 15.58 1.47 4.61
CA TYR A 66 16.29 0.20 4.49
C TYR A 66 17.39 0.11 5.55
N GLU A 67 17.63 -1.07 6.11
CA GLU A 67 18.65 -1.24 7.15
C GLU A 67 20.06 -0.94 6.63
N ASP A 68 20.30 -1.19 5.35
CA ASP A 68 21.60 -0.97 4.67
C ASP A 68 21.72 0.41 4.00
N TYR A 69 20.63 1.21 4.00
CA TYR A 69 20.63 2.56 3.42
C TYR A 69 19.63 3.45 4.18
N PRO A 70 20.03 4.08 5.29
CA PRO A 70 19.13 4.92 6.07
C PRO A 70 18.73 6.21 5.34
N LEU A 71 17.58 6.78 5.69
CA LEU A 71 17.20 8.12 5.25
C LEU A 71 18.18 9.17 5.84
N PRO A 72 18.48 10.24 5.08
CA PRO A 72 19.35 11.30 5.59
C PRO A 72 18.71 12.02 6.79
N GLU A 73 19.53 12.51 7.72
CA GLU A 73 19.05 13.25 8.89
C GLU A 73 18.23 14.48 8.52
N SER A 74 18.57 15.13 7.40
CA SER A 74 17.88 16.30 6.86
C SER A 74 16.48 15.99 6.28
N ALA A 75 16.09 14.73 6.13
CA ALA A 75 14.76 14.39 5.64
C ALA A 75 13.68 14.87 6.62
N SER A 76 12.53 15.26 6.09
CA SER A 76 11.36 15.64 6.89
C SER A 76 10.90 14.48 7.78
N ASP A 77 10.27 14.74 8.92
CA ASP A 77 9.75 13.69 9.81
C ASP A 77 8.77 12.75 9.08
N TYR A 78 7.96 13.31 8.20
CA TYR A 78 7.11 12.57 7.25
C TYR A 78 7.50 12.99 5.83
N PRO A 79 8.46 12.29 5.19
CA PRO A 79 8.95 12.67 3.87
C PRO A 79 7.87 12.78 2.81
N SER A 80 8.00 13.78 1.93
CA SER A 80 7.17 13.93 0.74
C SER A 80 7.48 12.87 -0.32
N HIS A 81 6.58 12.71 -1.29
CA HIS A 81 6.82 11.81 -2.42
C HIS A 81 8.11 12.15 -3.18
N THR A 82 8.49 13.43 -3.25
CA THR A 82 9.74 13.87 -3.89
C THR A 82 10.98 13.46 -3.10
N GLU A 83 10.97 13.65 -1.77
CA GLU A 83 12.07 13.20 -0.91
C GLU A 83 12.24 11.68 -0.98
N LEU A 84 11.12 10.93 -0.98
CA LEU A 84 11.15 9.48 -1.11
C LEU A 84 11.64 9.03 -2.49
N LEU A 85 11.21 9.70 -3.57
CA LEU A 85 11.70 9.38 -4.91
C LEU A 85 13.22 9.59 -5.01
N ASN A 86 13.74 10.67 -4.44
CA ASN A 86 15.18 10.95 -4.36
C ASN A 86 15.91 9.87 -3.55
N TYR A 87 15.33 9.45 -2.43
CA TYR A 87 15.87 8.38 -1.59
C TYR A 87 15.96 7.05 -2.35
N PHE A 88 14.91 6.64 -3.10
CA PHE A 88 14.93 5.41 -3.89
C PHE A 88 15.88 5.48 -5.09
N ASN A 89 16.01 6.65 -5.72
CA ASN A 89 17.03 6.86 -6.75
C ASN A 89 18.45 6.74 -6.17
N GLY A 90 18.70 7.38 -5.02
CA GLY A 90 19.97 7.30 -4.31
C GLY A 90 20.32 5.87 -3.91
N TYR A 91 19.34 5.07 -3.43
CA TYR A 91 19.52 3.65 -3.17
C TYR A 91 19.93 2.89 -4.43
N ALA A 92 19.22 3.09 -5.54
CA ALA A 92 19.49 2.39 -6.78
C ALA A 92 20.86 2.76 -7.40
N ASP A 93 21.29 4.01 -7.21
CA ASP A 93 22.62 4.47 -7.63
C ASP A 93 23.73 3.94 -6.73
N HIS A 94 23.53 4.00 -5.40
CA HIS A 94 24.50 3.52 -4.41
C HIS A 94 24.86 2.04 -4.61
N PHE A 95 23.87 1.20 -4.92
CA PHE A 95 24.09 -0.23 -5.15
C PHE A 95 24.28 -0.58 -6.64
N ASP A 96 24.38 0.41 -7.53
CA ASP A 96 24.60 0.24 -8.97
C ASP A 96 23.63 -0.77 -9.65
N ILE A 97 22.36 -0.76 -9.21
CA ILE A 97 21.36 -1.72 -9.68
C ILE A 97 20.56 -1.25 -10.89
N LYS A 98 20.61 0.03 -11.28
CA LYS A 98 19.87 0.56 -12.44
C LYS A 98 20.24 -0.16 -13.74
N LYS A 99 21.46 -0.61 -13.90
CA LYS A 99 21.93 -1.40 -15.05
C LYS A 99 21.26 -2.77 -15.20
N LEU A 100 20.63 -3.29 -14.13
CA LEU A 100 19.89 -4.56 -14.13
C LEU A 100 18.41 -4.38 -14.52
N ILE A 101 17.96 -3.14 -14.71
CA ILE A 101 16.54 -2.79 -14.92
C ILE A 101 16.31 -2.39 -16.37
N LYS A 102 15.32 -3.03 -16.98
CA LYS A 102 14.76 -2.63 -18.29
C LYS A 102 13.58 -1.69 -18.01
N PHE A 103 13.81 -0.37 -18.15
CA PHE A 103 12.76 0.64 -18.03
C PHE A 103 11.89 0.70 -19.28
N GLY A 104 10.68 1.26 -19.15
CA GLY A 104 9.72 1.33 -20.25
C GLY A 104 9.31 -0.06 -20.75
N THR A 105 9.29 -1.05 -19.86
CA THR A 105 9.08 -2.45 -20.24
C THR A 105 7.95 -3.06 -19.41
N GLU A 106 6.93 -3.57 -20.10
CA GLU A 106 5.76 -4.20 -19.46
C GLU A 106 5.77 -5.71 -19.65
N VAL A 107 5.74 -6.46 -18.55
CA VAL A 107 5.52 -7.91 -18.59
C VAL A 107 4.07 -8.19 -18.92
N ARG A 108 3.83 -8.95 -19.99
CA ARG A 108 2.51 -9.30 -20.51
C ARG A 108 2.03 -10.66 -20.02
N HIS A 109 2.94 -11.63 -19.95
CA HIS A 109 2.58 -12.99 -19.54
C HIS A 109 3.73 -13.69 -18.83
N CYS A 110 3.38 -14.50 -17.82
CA CYS A 110 4.30 -15.37 -17.11
C CYS A 110 3.66 -16.77 -17.00
N SER A 111 4.37 -17.77 -17.47
CA SER A 111 3.98 -19.18 -17.32
C SER A 111 5.10 -20.01 -16.69
N GLN A 112 4.71 -21.03 -15.92
CA GLN A 112 5.66 -21.95 -15.29
C GLN A 112 5.85 -23.20 -16.09
N ASN A 113 7.09 -23.59 -16.36
CA ASN A 113 7.45 -24.84 -16.98
C ASN A 113 7.38 -26.00 -15.98
N LYS A 114 7.32 -27.24 -16.49
CA LYS A 114 7.27 -28.47 -15.65
C LYS A 114 8.45 -28.62 -14.70
N ASP A 115 9.62 -28.13 -15.07
CA ASP A 115 10.83 -28.13 -14.24
C ASP A 115 10.84 -27.06 -13.12
N GLY A 116 9.85 -26.17 -13.14
CA GLY A 116 9.73 -25.05 -12.18
C GLY A 116 10.44 -23.76 -12.61
N SER A 117 11.01 -23.73 -13.83
CA SER A 117 11.47 -22.49 -14.47
C SER A 117 10.31 -21.66 -14.99
N TRP A 118 10.58 -20.42 -15.37
CA TRP A 118 9.59 -19.45 -15.80
C TRP A 118 9.85 -18.97 -17.22
N GLN A 119 8.83 -18.95 -18.05
CA GLN A 119 8.81 -18.29 -19.33
C GLN A 119 8.11 -16.94 -19.17
N ILE A 120 8.79 -15.86 -19.56
CA ILE A 120 8.29 -14.49 -19.37
C ILE A 120 8.26 -13.77 -20.70
N THR A 121 7.08 -13.31 -21.08
CA THR A 121 6.84 -12.49 -22.27
C THR A 121 6.67 -11.04 -21.85
N TRP A 122 7.39 -10.13 -22.48
CA TRP A 122 7.36 -8.71 -22.17
C TRP A 122 7.45 -7.85 -23.44
N VAL A 123 6.96 -6.63 -23.34
CA VAL A 123 6.97 -5.64 -24.44
C VAL A 123 7.80 -4.43 -24.03
N ASN A 124 8.59 -3.93 -24.96
CA ASN A 124 9.23 -2.62 -24.82
C ASN A 124 8.23 -1.54 -25.27
N LEU A 125 7.80 -0.69 -24.34
CA LEU A 125 6.78 0.33 -24.59
C LEU A 125 7.23 1.48 -25.51
N ASN A 126 8.52 1.57 -25.85
CA ASN A 126 9.03 2.61 -26.73
C ASN A 126 8.93 2.23 -28.23
N ASN A 127 8.92 0.94 -28.54
CA ASN A 127 8.93 0.43 -29.93
C ASN A 127 7.97 -0.73 -30.18
N ASP A 128 7.17 -1.10 -29.17
CA ASP A 128 6.20 -2.20 -29.19
C ASP A 128 6.79 -3.59 -29.53
N GLU A 129 8.11 -3.74 -29.39
CA GLU A 129 8.75 -5.05 -29.62
C GLU A 129 8.46 -6.01 -28.48
N MET A 130 7.98 -7.20 -28.89
CA MET A 130 7.74 -8.32 -27.98
C MET A 130 8.98 -9.19 -27.85
N HIS A 131 9.27 -9.57 -26.62
CA HIS A 131 10.41 -10.43 -26.27
C HIS A 131 9.97 -11.54 -25.34
N GLU A 132 10.74 -12.63 -25.33
CA GLU A 132 10.51 -13.76 -24.45
C GLU A 132 11.86 -14.30 -23.94
N ASN A 133 11.89 -14.70 -22.68
CA ASN A 133 13.05 -15.31 -22.04
C ASN A 133 12.67 -16.30 -20.93
N HIS A 134 13.63 -17.19 -20.60
CA HIS A 134 13.50 -18.16 -19.52
C HIS A 134 14.31 -17.75 -18.30
N TYR A 135 13.72 -17.99 -17.10
CA TYR A 135 14.30 -17.66 -15.81
C TYR A 135 14.11 -18.82 -14.82
N ASP A 136 15.09 -19.01 -13.92
CA ASP A 136 15.04 -20.04 -12.87
C ASP A 136 14.15 -19.62 -11.69
N GLY A 137 13.86 -18.33 -11.55
CA GLY A 137 13.00 -17.79 -10.50
C GLY A 137 12.31 -16.49 -10.93
N LEU A 138 11.13 -16.27 -10.35
CA LEU A 138 10.29 -15.10 -10.61
C LEU A 138 9.97 -14.39 -9.30
N VAL A 139 10.24 -13.09 -9.26
CA VAL A 139 10.01 -12.20 -8.09
C VAL A 139 9.04 -11.09 -8.48
N ILE A 140 7.89 -11.04 -7.82
CA ILE A 140 6.83 -10.08 -8.08
C ILE A 140 6.93 -8.93 -7.09
N CYS A 141 7.18 -7.72 -7.59
CA CYS A 141 7.34 -6.49 -6.84
C CYS A 141 6.47 -5.35 -7.41
N ASN A 142 5.38 -5.69 -8.09
CA ASN A 142 4.55 -4.74 -8.85
C ASN A 142 3.65 -3.85 -7.99
N GLY A 143 3.66 -4.02 -6.65
CA GLY A 143 2.82 -3.28 -5.72
C GLY A 143 1.33 -3.69 -5.79
N HIS A 144 0.49 -3.03 -4.97
CA HIS A 144 -0.94 -3.34 -4.87
C HIS A 144 -1.83 -2.09 -4.76
N HIS A 145 -1.30 -0.89 -5.07
CA HIS A 145 -2.04 0.39 -5.04
C HIS A 145 -2.14 1.02 -6.44
N HIS A 146 -2.51 0.24 -7.46
CA HIS A 146 -2.58 0.72 -8.85
C HIS A 146 -3.83 0.26 -9.62
N GLU A 147 -4.62 -0.67 -9.08
CA GLU A 147 -5.88 -1.10 -9.70
C GLU A 147 -7.06 -0.57 -8.88
N PRO A 148 -7.76 0.50 -9.30
CA PRO A 148 -8.83 1.14 -8.54
C PRO A 148 -9.97 0.19 -8.18
N ARG A 149 -10.53 0.34 -6.96
CA ARG A 149 -11.77 -0.30 -6.55
C ARG A 149 -12.84 0.76 -6.42
N TYR A 150 -13.77 0.77 -7.35
CA TYR A 150 -14.97 1.60 -7.26
C TYR A 150 -16.02 0.94 -6.37
N PRO A 151 -16.75 1.70 -5.53
CA PRO A 151 -17.92 1.19 -4.82
C PRO A 151 -19.09 1.08 -5.76
N GLU A 152 -19.98 0.15 -5.48
CA GLU A 152 -21.22 -0.05 -6.22
C GLU A 152 -22.37 0.54 -5.41
N TYR A 153 -23.01 1.57 -5.95
CA TYR A 153 -24.24 2.18 -5.41
C TYR A 153 -25.34 2.13 -6.47
N PRO A 154 -26.62 1.97 -6.05
CA PRO A 154 -27.75 2.04 -6.98
C PRO A 154 -27.80 3.40 -7.72
N GLY A 155 -28.30 3.38 -8.95
CA GLY A 155 -28.45 4.58 -9.78
C GLY A 155 -27.17 4.95 -10.55
N ASN A 156 -27.19 6.15 -11.13
CA ASN A 156 -26.07 6.64 -11.94
C ASN A 156 -25.74 8.08 -11.59
N PHE A 157 -24.48 8.37 -11.34
CA PHE A 157 -23.97 9.72 -11.14
C PHE A 157 -23.59 10.32 -12.50
N THR A 158 -24.18 11.49 -12.85
CA THR A 158 -23.96 12.14 -14.15
C THR A 158 -22.91 13.25 -14.12
N GLY A 159 -22.37 13.59 -12.94
CA GLY A 159 -21.23 14.48 -12.80
C GLY A 159 -19.90 13.78 -13.08
N GLU A 160 -18.80 14.44 -12.76
CA GLU A 160 -17.47 13.87 -12.87
C GLU A 160 -17.24 12.82 -11.76
N TYR A 161 -16.93 11.57 -12.12
CA TYR A 161 -16.69 10.48 -11.17
C TYR A 161 -15.30 9.90 -11.38
N ILE A 162 -14.37 10.20 -10.46
CA ILE A 162 -12.99 9.72 -10.51
C ILE A 162 -12.63 8.87 -9.29
N HIS A 163 -11.56 8.10 -9.40
CA HIS A 163 -10.93 7.43 -8.26
C HIS A 163 -9.75 8.26 -7.74
N SER A 164 -9.42 8.14 -6.44
CA SER A 164 -8.23 8.78 -5.85
C SER A 164 -6.90 8.42 -6.54
N HIS A 165 -6.87 7.34 -7.29
CA HIS A 165 -5.75 7.01 -8.19
C HIS A 165 -5.50 8.12 -9.23
N ASP A 166 -6.56 8.70 -9.76
CA ASP A 166 -6.50 9.71 -10.84
C ASP A 166 -6.48 11.14 -10.29
N PHE A 167 -6.69 11.31 -8.99
CA PHE A 167 -6.51 12.60 -8.31
C PHE A 167 -5.01 12.95 -8.25
N LYS A 168 -4.58 13.94 -9.00
CA LYS A 168 -3.18 14.37 -9.06
C LYS A 168 -2.92 15.71 -8.39
N SER A 169 -3.91 16.61 -8.36
CA SER A 169 -3.87 17.87 -7.62
C SER A 169 -5.29 18.37 -7.38
N ALA A 170 -5.44 19.31 -6.45
CA ALA A 170 -6.73 19.96 -6.18
C ALA A 170 -7.08 21.05 -7.21
N LYS A 171 -6.14 21.51 -8.03
CA LYS A 171 -6.32 22.64 -8.99
C LYS A 171 -7.53 22.52 -9.94
N PRO A 172 -7.86 21.33 -10.51
CA PRO A 172 -9.02 21.17 -11.40
C PRO A 172 -10.37 21.35 -10.71
N PHE A 173 -10.40 21.40 -9.39
CA PHE A 173 -11.62 21.36 -8.59
C PHE A 173 -12.00 22.72 -7.97
N VAL A 174 -11.37 23.80 -8.41
CA VAL A 174 -11.73 25.17 -8.03
C VAL A 174 -13.21 25.42 -8.33
N ASP A 175 -13.92 26.06 -7.38
CA ASP A 175 -15.33 26.42 -7.44
C ASP A 175 -16.34 25.27 -7.65
N LYS A 176 -15.88 24.00 -7.58
CA LYS A 176 -16.76 22.82 -7.66
C LYS A 176 -17.28 22.40 -6.29
N LYS A 177 -18.46 21.76 -6.26
CA LYS A 177 -19.00 21.06 -5.10
C LYS A 177 -18.63 19.58 -5.19
N ILE A 178 -17.88 19.11 -4.19
CA ILE A 178 -17.18 17.81 -4.24
C ILE A 178 -17.65 16.89 -3.13
N LEU A 179 -17.87 15.63 -3.48
CA LEU A 179 -18.07 14.54 -2.52
C LEU A 179 -16.88 13.56 -2.56
N VAL A 180 -16.20 13.39 -1.45
CA VAL A 180 -15.16 12.37 -1.25
C VAL A 180 -15.76 11.15 -0.56
N ILE A 181 -15.63 9.96 -1.17
CA ILE A 181 -16.14 8.68 -0.63
C ILE A 181 -15.01 7.91 0.02
N GLY A 182 -15.13 7.62 1.31
CA GLY A 182 -14.18 6.80 2.08
C GLY A 182 -13.71 7.47 3.36
N GLY A 183 -13.07 6.70 4.24
CA GLY A 183 -12.57 7.18 5.54
C GLY A 183 -11.11 6.75 5.83
N GLY A 184 -10.40 6.26 4.83
CA GLY A 184 -8.96 5.95 4.94
C GLY A 184 -8.08 7.18 4.69
N ASN A 185 -6.74 6.99 4.79
CA ASN A 185 -5.77 8.08 4.62
C ASN A 185 -6.01 8.90 3.36
N SER A 186 -6.12 8.26 2.19
CA SER A 186 -6.37 8.97 0.92
C SER A 186 -7.64 9.80 0.93
N ALA A 187 -8.73 9.31 1.54
CA ALA A 187 -9.98 10.06 1.62
C ALA A 187 -9.83 11.32 2.48
N CYS A 188 -9.15 11.19 3.62
CA CYS A 188 -8.89 12.32 4.51
C CYS A 188 -8.00 13.37 3.83
N ASP A 189 -6.91 12.93 3.19
CA ASP A 189 -5.98 13.84 2.51
C ASP A 189 -6.66 14.53 1.31
N VAL A 190 -7.39 13.79 0.46
CA VAL A 190 -8.12 14.37 -0.69
C VAL A 190 -9.20 15.35 -0.24
N ALA A 191 -9.95 15.04 0.83
CA ALA A 191 -10.96 15.95 1.37
C ALA A 191 -10.33 17.26 1.90
N VAL A 192 -9.19 17.16 2.57
CA VAL A 192 -8.45 18.34 3.05
C VAL A 192 -7.93 19.16 1.87
N GLU A 193 -7.26 18.52 0.90
CA GLU A 193 -6.70 19.22 -0.26
C GLU A 193 -7.79 19.91 -1.10
N THR A 194 -8.88 19.22 -1.39
CA THR A 194 -9.98 19.80 -2.15
C THR A 194 -10.66 20.93 -1.40
N SER A 195 -10.80 20.85 -0.07
CA SER A 195 -11.42 21.90 0.76
C SER A 195 -10.69 23.25 0.75
N ARG A 196 -9.44 23.27 0.26
CA ARG A 196 -8.64 24.50 0.14
C ARG A 196 -8.99 25.34 -1.08
N VAL A 197 -9.61 24.73 -2.11
CA VAL A 197 -9.83 25.37 -3.42
C VAL A 197 -11.26 25.24 -3.92
N SER A 198 -12.01 24.23 -3.51
CA SER A 198 -13.38 23.99 -3.96
C SER A 198 -14.37 24.98 -3.36
N LYS A 199 -15.53 25.09 -3.97
CA LYS A 199 -16.67 25.82 -3.39
C LYS A 199 -17.14 25.16 -2.09
N GLU A 200 -17.31 23.85 -2.11
CA GLU A 200 -17.73 23.03 -0.98
C GLU A 200 -17.08 21.64 -1.08
N THR A 201 -16.58 21.13 0.01
CA THR A 201 -16.10 19.75 0.10
C THR A 201 -16.90 18.98 1.14
N HIS A 202 -17.39 17.81 0.74
CA HIS A 202 -18.12 16.87 1.59
C HIS A 202 -17.39 15.53 1.65
N ILE A 203 -17.53 14.80 2.77
CA ILE A 203 -16.94 13.48 2.94
C ILE A 203 -18.00 12.48 3.42
N SER A 204 -18.13 11.35 2.73
CA SER A 204 -19.07 10.28 3.10
C SER A 204 -18.34 9.06 3.65
N TRP A 205 -18.72 8.62 4.84
CA TRP A 205 -18.18 7.44 5.51
C TRP A 205 -19.25 6.36 5.65
N ARG A 206 -18.95 5.16 5.18
CA ARG A 206 -19.78 3.99 5.40
C ARG A 206 -19.79 3.52 6.88
N ARG A 207 -18.69 3.77 7.59
CA ARG A 207 -18.48 3.44 9.01
C ARG A 207 -17.51 4.43 9.63
N GLY A 208 -17.47 4.49 10.97
CA GLY A 208 -16.52 5.35 11.67
C GLY A 208 -15.08 4.85 11.61
N TYR A 209 -14.15 5.77 11.67
CA TYR A 209 -12.71 5.54 11.71
C TYR A 209 -12.07 6.31 12.86
N TYR A 210 -11.02 5.74 13.46
CA TYR A 210 -10.18 6.50 14.37
C TYR A 210 -9.24 7.39 13.56
N LEU A 211 -9.34 8.70 13.76
CA LEU A 211 -8.37 9.65 13.23
C LEU A 211 -7.19 9.73 14.21
N ILE A 212 -6.03 9.31 13.76
CA ILE A 212 -4.82 9.31 14.58
C ILE A 212 -3.96 10.50 14.13
N PRO A 213 -3.58 11.42 15.03
CA PRO A 213 -2.73 12.56 14.67
C PRO A 213 -1.32 12.08 14.28
N LYS A 214 -0.67 12.77 13.36
CA LYS A 214 0.71 12.48 12.95
C LYS A 214 1.71 12.59 14.11
N PHE A 215 1.46 13.50 15.06
CA PHE A 215 2.30 13.69 16.24
C PHE A 215 1.50 13.50 17.53
N MET A 216 2.10 12.80 18.49
CA MET A 216 1.60 12.67 19.85
C MET A 216 2.74 13.01 20.83
N TYR A 217 2.50 13.98 21.73
CA TYR A 217 3.50 14.45 22.69
C TYR A 217 4.83 14.87 22.02
N GLY A 218 4.77 15.55 20.86
CA GLY A 218 5.94 15.99 20.11
C GLY A 218 6.70 14.89 19.38
N LEU A 219 6.23 13.64 19.43
CA LEU A 219 6.82 12.51 18.72
C LEU A 219 5.95 12.10 17.54
N PRO A 220 6.52 11.66 16.41
CA PRO A 220 5.79 10.93 15.38
C PRO A 220 5.03 9.75 15.98
N VAL A 221 3.79 9.52 15.50
CA VAL A 221 2.86 8.56 16.14
C VAL A 221 3.39 7.13 16.13
N ASP A 222 4.13 6.73 15.12
CA ASP A 222 4.77 5.40 15.05
C ASP A 222 5.91 5.27 16.07
N MET A 223 6.69 6.32 16.29
CA MET A 223 7.69 6.38 17.38
C MET A 223 7.05 6.33 18.75
N TYR A 224 5.93 7.06 18.94
CA TYR A 224 5.13 6.97 20.16
C TYR A 224 4.63 5.54 20.39
N ALA A 225 4.10 4.90 19.35
CA ALA A 225 3.63 3.51 19.40
C ALA A 225 4.76 2.52 19.76
N LEU A 226 5.95 2.70 19.18
CA LEU A 226 7.13 1.88 19.49
C LEU A 226 7.60 2.05 20.94
N LYS A 227 7.68 3.27 21.44
CA LYS A 227 8.07 3.56 22.84
C LYS A 227 7.10 2.95 23.85
N ASN A 228 5.83 2.80 23.52
CA ASN A 228 4.80 2.24 24.40
C ASN A 228 4.57 0.72 24.21
N ARG A 229 5.41 0.03 23.43
CA ARG A 229 5.26 -1.44 23.23
C ARG A 229 5.51 -2.30 24.48
N TRP A 230 6.19 -1.76 25.47
CA TRP A 230 6.34 -2.43 26.77
C TRP A 230 4.99 -2.64 27.50
N MET A 231 4.00 -1.79 27.19
CA MET A 231 2.64 -1.91 27.74
C MET A 231 1.90 -3.07 27.07
N PRO A 232 1.28 -3.98 27.84
CA PRO A 232 0.46 -5.06 27.28
C PRO A 232 -0.67 -4.53 26.36
N SER A 233 -0.99 -5.27 25.31
CA SER A 233 -1.97 -4.85 24.29
C SER A 233 -3.35 -4.52 24.88
N PHE A 234 -3.79 -5.27 25.89
CA PHE A 234 -5.08 -5.05 26.55
C PHE A 234 -5.15 -3.73 27.36
N MET A 235 -4.02 -3.14 27.72
CA MET A 235 -3.93 -1.83 28.38
C MET A 235 -3.66 -0.72 27.35
N ARG A 236 -2.82 -1.00 26.37
CA ARG A 236 -2.37 -0.01 25.38
C ARG A 236 -3.51 0.53 24.53
N GLU A 237 -4.41 -0.33 24.08
CA GLU A 237 -5.54 0.09 23.25
C GLU A 237 -6.52 1.03 24.00
N PRO A 238 -7.06 0.67 25.18
CA PRO A 238 -7.90 1.58 25.95
C PRO A 238 -7.21 2.90 26.29
N PHE A 239 -5.94 2.83 26.67
CA PHE A 239 -5.16 4.04 26.98
C PHE A 239 -5.05 4.95 25.74
N THR A 240 -4.72 4.41 24.57
CA THR A 240 -4.63 5.20 23.35
C THR A 240 -6.00 5.80 22.96
N LYS A 241 -7.10 5.03 23.10
CA LYS A 241 -8.46 5.55 22.88
C LYS A 241 -8.79 6.71 23.81
N LEU A 242 -8.47 6.57 25.10
CA LEU A 242 -8.68 7.64 26.08
C LEU A 242 -7.88 8.90 25.70
N MET A 243 -6.62 8.75 25.32
CA MET A 243 -5.80 9.89 24.91
C MET A 243 -6.36 10.58 23.66
N LEU A 244 -6.77 9.81 22.64
CA LEU A 244 -7.42 10.40 21.46
C LEU A 244 -8.69 11.19 21.85
N GLN A 245 -9.52 10.66 22.74
CA GLN A 245 -10.73 11.34 23.20
C GLN A 245 -10.44 12.61 24.02
N ILE A 246 -9.40 12.61 24.83
CA ILE A 246 -8.97 13.82 25.58
C ILE A 246 -8.51 14.92 24.64
N PHE A 247 -7.72 14.60 23.61
CA PHE A 247 -7.13 15.60 22.72
C PHE A 247 -8.04 16.03 21.57
N GLN A 248 -8.86 15.13 21.03
CA GLN A 248 -9.68 15.40 19.84
C GLN A 248 -11.19 15.41 20.13
N GLY A 249 -11.64 14.87 21.28
CA GLY A 249 -13.06 14.63 21.54
C GLY A 249 -13.56 13.38 20.78
N LYS A 250 -14.87 13.28 20.60
CA LYS A 250 -15.53 12.17 19.92
C LYS A 250 -15.88 12.56 18.49
N ASN A 251 -15.84 11.59 17.57
CA ASN A 251 -16.23 11.82 16.17
C ASN A 251 -17.64 12.40 16.04
N LYS A 252 -18.59 11.92 16.83
CA LYS A 252 -19.97 12.42 16.81
C LYS A 252 -20.11 13.92 17.12
N ASP A 253 -19.18 14.48 17.90
CA ASP A 253 -19.20 15.89 18.27
C ASP A 253 -18.89 16.82 17.10
N ILE A 254 -18.40 16.24 15.99
CA ILE A 254 -18.08 16.93 14.72
C ILE A 254 -18.86 16.34 13.52
N GLY A 255 -19.92 15.56 13.76
CA GLY A 255 -20.75 14.98 12.71
C GLY A 255 -20.19 13.75 12.02
N LEU A 256 -18.97 13.30 12.38
CA LEU A 256 -18.39 12.04 11.88
C LEU A 256 -18.94 10.81 12.63
N GLN A 257 -18.98 9.66 11.94
CA GLN A 257 -19.47 8.43 12.55
C GLN A 257 -18.46 7.89 13.60
N GLU A 258 -18.98 7.39 14.74
CA GLU A 258 -18.17 6.75 15.75
C GLU A 258 -17.65 5.40 15.26
N PRO A 259 -16.37 5.06 15.53
CA PRO A 259 -15.83 3.74 15.22
C PRO A 259 -16.54 2.66 16.03
N SER A 260 -17.05 1.63 15.36
CA SER A 260 -17.65 0.45 15.97
C SER A 260 -16.66 -0.68 16.25
N GLN A 261 -15.47 -0.61 15.64
CA GLN A 261 -14.39 -1.59 15.75
C GLN A 261 -13.33 -1.17 16.78
N ASN A 262 -12.43 -2.10 17.10
CA ASN A 262 -11.24 -1.80 17.88
C ASN A 262 -10.29 -0.86 17.12
N LEU A 263 -9.39 -0.19 17.86
CA LEU A 263 -8.48 0.82 17.30
C LEU A 263 -7.64 0.30 16.12
N PHE A 264 -7.21 -0.96 16.19
CA PHE A 264 -6.48 -1.65 15.14
C PHE A 264 -7.33 -2.65 14.34
N GLY A 265 -8.65 -2.65 14.55
CA GLY A 265 -9.60 -3.47 13.79
C GLY A 265 -9.72 -3.09 12.32
N THR A 266 -9.17 -1.95 11.93
CA THR A 266 -8.94 -1.52 10.55
C THR A 266 -7.55 -0.94 10.42
N HIS A 267 -7.08 -0.75 9.17
CA HIS A 267 -5.82 -0.02 8.96
C HIS A 267 -5.95 1.41 9.52
N PRO A 268 -4.99 1.89 10.34
CA PRO A 268 -5.06 3.21 10.96
C PRO A 268 -5.20 4.34 9.95
N THR A 269 -6.08 5.30 10.24
CA THR A 269 -6.17 6.55 9.49
C THR A 269 -5.35 7.61 10.21
N VAL A 270 -4.13 7.86 9.69
CA VAL A 270 -3.20 8.83 10.24
C VAL A 270 -3.38 10.15 9.51
N ASN A 271 -4.17 11.04 10.09
CA ASN A 271 -4.43 12.37 9.54
C ASN A 271 -4.74 13.36 10.65
N SER A 272 -4.02 14.47 10.70
CA SER A 272 -4.24 15.54 11.68
C SER A 272 -5.20 16.62 11.17
N GLU A 273 -5.29 16.81 9.85
CA GLU A 273 -5.91 18.01 9.28
C GLU A 273 -7.42 17.87 9.08
N LEU A 274 -7.93 16.67 8.78
CA LEU A 274 -9.37 16.46 8.54
C LEU A 274 -10.20 16.88 9.76
N TYR A 275 -9.73 16.57 10.96
CA TYR A 275 -10.42 16.97 12.18
C TYR A 275 -10.62 18.49 12.26
N TYR A 276 -9.58 19.26 11.97
CA TYR A 276 -9.64 20.73 11.93
C TYR A 276 -10.49 21.22 10.74
N ALA A 277 -10.35 20.62 9.56
CA ALA A 277 -11.14 21.00 8.39
C ALA A 277 -12.65 20.85 8.63
N VAL A 278 -13.08 19.77 9.30
CA VAL A 278 -14.48 19.58 9.70
C VAL A 278 -14.89 20.61 10.75
N ARG A 279 -14.10 20.84 11.79
CA ARG A 279 -14.40 21.82 12.84
C ARG A 279 -14.46 23.26 12.33
N HIS A 280 -13.69 23.59 11.30
CA HIS A 280 -13.72 24.90 10.65
C HIS A 280 -14.83 25.03 9.60
N GLY A 281 -15.68 24.00 9.42
CA GLY A 281 -16.73 24.00 8.41
C GLY A 281 -16.23 23.97 6.96
N LYS A 282 -14.96 23.56 6.74
CA LYS A 282 -14.38 23.40 5.40
C LYS A 282 -14.71 22.06 4.76
N VAL A 283 -14.99 21.05 5.57
CA VAL A 283 -15.45 19.73 5.12
C VAL A 283 -16.70 19.34 5.86
N SER A 284 -17.76 19.01 5.13
CA SER A 284 -19.06 18.59 5.67
C SER A 284 -19.16 17.06 5.67
N PRO A 285 -19.32 16.42 6.84
CA PRO A 285 -19.43 14.95 6.92
C PRO A 285 -20.85 14.47 6.58
N HIS A 286 -20.94 13.34 5.89
CA HIS A 286 -22.16 12.58 5.61
C HIS A 286 -22.03 11.11 6.02
N LYS A 287 -23.18 10.46 6.19
CA LYS A 287 -23.25 9.00 6.31
C LYS A 287 -23.02 8.33 4.96
N ASP A 288 -23.19 7.00 4.91
CA ASP A 288 -23.01 6.25 3.66
C ASP A 288 -24.02 6.70 2.58
N ILE A 289 -23.65 6.49 1.34
CA ILE A 289 -24.50 6.75 0.18
C ILE A 289 -25.55 5.64 0.07
N GLU A 290 -26.79 6.02 -0.15
CA GLU A 290 -27.89 5.12 -0.48
C GLU A 290 -27.97 4.88 -1.98
N LYS A 291 -27.98 5.97 -2.78
CA LYS A 291 -28.05 5.90 -4.24
C LYS A 291 -27.60 7.20 -4.91
N PHE A 292 -27.31 7.11 -6.19
CA PHE A 292 -27.15 8.24 -7.11
C PHE A 292 -28.42 8.50 -7.92
N ASP A 293 -28.73 9.77 -8.18
CA ASP A 293 -29.82 10.20 -9.03
C ASP A 293 -29.38 11.45 -9.83
N GLY A 294 -28.78 11.23 -10.98
CA GLY A 294 -28.14 12.31 -11.73
C GLY A 294 -26.97 12.93 -10.95
N LYS A 295 -27.02 14.24 -10.69
CA LYS A 295 -26.02 14.91 -9.83
C LYS A 295 -26.35 14.83 -8.34
N THR A 296 -27.58 14.41 -7.98
CA THR A 296 -28.02 14.30 -6.59
C THR A 296 -27.54 13.00 -5.97
N VAL A 297 -26.92 13.09 -4.81
CA VAL A 297 -26.53 11.96 -3.98
C VAL A 297 -27.48 11.85 -2.79
N HIS A 298 -28.10 10.70 -2.62
CA HIS A 298 -28.94 10.38 -1.47
C HIS A 298 -28.14 9.61 -0.43
N PHE A 299 -28.26 10.03 0.83
CA PHE A 299 -27.58 9.39 1.95
C PHE A 299 -28.53 8.55 2.79
N ILE A 300 -28.03 7.52 3.47
CA ILE A 300 -28.81 6.56 4.28
C ILE A 300 -29.58 7.19 5.45
N ASP A 301 -29.29 8.44 5.81
CA ASP A 301 -30.03 9.20 6.84
C ASP A 301 -31.17 10.05 6.26
N GLY A 302 -31.48 9.90 4.97
CA GLY A 302 -32.53 10.59 4.26
C GLY A 302 -32.15 11.99 3.76
N THR A 303 -30.92 12.45 4.03
CA THR A 303 -30.41 13.71 3.45
C THR A 303 -30.02 13.50 1.99
N LYS A 304 -30.04 14.58 1.21
CA LYS A 304 -29.62 14.58 -0.19
C LYS A 304 -28.96 15.89 -0.58
N GLU A 305 -28.00 15.83 -1.50
CA GLU A 305 -27.22 16.97 -1.97
C GLU A 305 -26.78 16.76 -3.41
N ASP A 306 -26.64 17.88 -4.14
CA ASP A 306 -26.10 17.88 -5.52
C ASP A 306 -24.60 18.09 -5.51
N PHE A 307 -23.89 17.34 -6.35
CA PHE A 307 -22.44 17.44 -6.49
C PHE A 307 -22.02 17.57 -7.96
N ASP A 308 -20.95 18.31 -8.19
CA ASP A 308 -20.30 18.39 -9.50
C ASP A 308 -19.34 17.24 -9.71
N VAL A 309 -18.66 16.81 -8.62
CA VAL A 309 -17.62 15.80 -8.65
C VAL A 309 -17.78 14.82 -7.48
N VAL A 310 -17.58 13.54 -7.78
CA VAL A 310 -17.44 12.47 -6.79
C VAL A 310 -16.03 11.87 -6.92
N ILE A 311 -15.30 11.80 -5.80
CA ILE A 311 -13.95 11.20 -5.74
C ILE A 311 -13.99 9.95 -4.86
N ALA A 312 -13.89 8.77 -5.48
CA ALA A 312 -13.87 7.49 -4.78
C ALA A 312 -12.47 7.20 -4.19
N CYS A 313 -12.34 7.27 -2.86
CA CYS A 313 -11.13 6.91 -2.12
C CYS A 313 -11.32 5.55 -1.43
N THR A 314 -11.75 4.54 -2.19
CA THR A 314 -12.25 3.26 -1.69
C THR A 314 -11.24 2.12 -1.80
N GLY A 315 -9.98 2.46 -2.07
CA GLY A 315 -8.84 1.54 -2.10
C GLY A 315 -8.68 0.82 -3.43
N PHE A 316 -7.89 -0.27 -3.42
CA PHE A 316 -7.41 -0.93 -4.61
C PHE A 316 -7.69 -2.44 -4.57
N LYS A 317 -7.65 -3.07 -5.75
CA LYS A 317 -7.69 -4.53 -5.92
C LYS A 317 -6.26 -5.05 -6.08
N ILE A 318 -5.98 -6.23 -5.52
CA ILE A 318 -4.72 -6.94 -5.78
C ILE A 318 -4.88 -7.66 -7.11
N LYS A 319 -4.13 -7.27 -8.13
CA LYS A 319 -4.22 -7.83 -9.46
C LYS A 319 -2.85 -8.04 -10.10
N HIS A 320 -2.69 -9.20 -10.73
CA HIS A 320 -1.48 -9.58 -11.45
C HIS A 320 -1.89 -9.94 -12.88
N LYS A 321 -1.97 -8.93 -13.77
CA LYS A 321 -2.51 -9.07 -15.14
C LYS A 321 -1.66 -9.99 -16.05
N PHE A 322 -0.45 -10.30 -15.64
CA PHE A 322 0.49 -11.18 -16.36
C PHE A 322 0.38 -12.65 -15.97
N PHE A 323 -0.52 -13.01 -15.07
CA PHE A 323 -0.89 -14.39 -14.81
C PHE A 323 -2.31 -14.68 -15.32
N ASP A 324 -2.52 -15.89 -15.83
CA ASP A 324 -3.86 -16.40 -16.08
C ASP A 324 -4.61 -16.55 -14.75
N LYS A 325 -5.89 -16.19 -14.73
CA LYS A 325 -6.71 -16.21 -13.50
C LYS A 325 -6.79 -17.60 -12.86
N GLU A 326 -6.81 -18.63 -13.70
CA GLU A 326 -6.85 -20.03 -13.29
C GLU A 326 -5.52 -20.48 -12.66
N PHE A 327 -4.40 -19.85 -13.06
CA PHE A 327 -3.09 -20.14 -12.50
C PHE A 327 -2.90 -19.48 -11.13
N LEU A 328 -3.21 -18.19 -11.02
CA LEU A 328 -3.06 -17.42 -9.78
C LEU A 328 -3.92 -16.16 -9.79
N SER A 329 -4.83 -16.06 -8.82
CA SER A 329 -5.60 -14.85 -8.59
C SER A 329 -5.76 -14.57 -7.09
N PHE A 330 -5.66 -13.29 -6.72
CA PHE A 330 -5.96 -12.78 -5.37
C PHE A 330 -7.15 -11.82 -5.37
N GLU A 331 -7.91 -11.75 -6.45
CA GLU A 331 -9.03 -10.80 -6.62
C GLU A 331 -10.13 -10.99 -5.55
N GLU A 332 -10.32 -12.22 -5.05
CA GLU A 332 -11.27 -12.54 -3.98
C GLU A 332 -10.78 -12.17 -2.58
N GLY A 333 -9.55 -11.67 -2.46
CA GLY A 333 -8.99 -11.13 -1.24
C GLY A 333 -8.22 -12.11 -0.37
N LYS A 334 -8.23 -13.43 -0.62
CA LYS A 334 -7.38 -14.39 0.11
C LYS A 334 -6.00 -14.43 -0.53
N VAL A 335 -4.96 -14.24 0.29
CA VAL A 335 -3.56 -14.26 -0.16
C VAL A 335 -2.80 -15.34 0.61
N PRO A 336 -2.87 -16.63 0.19
CA PRO A 336 -2.28 -17.76 0.91
C PRO A 336 -0.76 -17.88 0.61
N LEU A 337 0.02 -17.04 1.22
CA LEU A 337 1.47 -16.96 1.07
C LEU A 337 2.16 -17.08 2.43
N LEU A 338 3.14 -17.97 2.58
CA LEU A 338 4.00 -18.00 3.76
C LEU A 338 4.80 -16.69 3.84
N HIS A 339 4.78 -16.04 5.01
CA HIS A 339 5.39 -14.71 5.23
C HIS A 339 4.94 -13.66 4.20
N LYS A 340 3.69 -13.78 3.69
CA LYS A 340 3.16 -12.94 2.60
C LYS A 340 4.06 -12.94 1.35
N MET A 341 4.82 -14.03 1.14
CA MET A 341 5.87 -14.09 0.12
C MET A 341 5.85 -15.36 -0.72
N ILE A 342 5.72 -16.55 -0.13
CA ILE A 342 5.92 -17.84 -0.83
C ILE A 342 4.60 -18.59 -0.97
N PRO A 343 4.11 -18.86 -2.19
CA PRO A 343 2.95 -19.72 -2.43
C PRO A 343 3.30 -21.21 -2.21
N ALA A 344 2.31 -22.03 -1.83
CA ALA A 344 2.52 -23.44 -1.50
C ALA A 344 2.91 -24.29 -2.72
N ASN A 345 2.17 -24.15 -3.82
CA ASN A 345 2.21 -25.12 -4.92
C ASN A 345 2.89 -24.59 -6.19
N ILE A 346 3.54 -23.42 -6.10
CA ILE A 346 4.23 -22.79 -7.24
C ILE A 346 5.71 -22.66 -6.90
N LYS A 347 6.57 -23.32 -7.63
CA LYS A 347 8.00 -23.31 -7.40
C LYS A 347 8.65 -22.00 -7.84
N ASN A 348 9.66 -21.56 -7.10
CA ASN A 348 10.53 -20.45 -7.48
C ASN A 348 9.76 -19.14 -7.77
N LEU A 349 8.58 -18.96 -7.17
CA LEU A 349 7.78 -17.73 -7.21
C LEU A 349 7.83 -17.03 -5.85
N TYR A 350 8.07 -15.72 -5.88
CA TYR A 350 8.15 -14.90 -4.68
C TYR A 350 7.41 -13.59 -4.87
N PHE A 351 6.65 -13.16 -3.84
CA PHE A 351 6.02 -11.84 -3.77
C PHE A 351 6.77 -11.00 -2.75
N ILE A 352 7.31 -9.86 -3.14
CA ILE A 352 8.03 -8.96 -2.24
C ILE A 352 7.25 -7.66 -2.10
N GLY A 353 6.89 -7.31 -0.85
CA GLY A 353 6.09 -6.13 -0.55
C GLY A 353 4.59 -6.32 -0.74
N LEU A 354 4.09 -7.55 -0.91
CA LEU A 354 2.65 -7.85 -0.95
C LEU A 354 2.11 -8.02 0.48
N PHE A 355 2.25 -7.00 1.28
CA PHE A 355 1.68 -6.91 2.62
C PHE A 355 1.43 -5.46 3.00
N GLN A 356 0.49 -5.24 3.92
CA GLN A 356 0.14 -3.92 4.42
C GLN A 356 0.51 -3.84 5.91
N PRO A 357 1.68 -3.27 6.27
CA PRO A 357 2.07 -3.15 7.65
C PRO A 357 1.34 -2.01 8.35
N LEU A 358 1.23 -2.09 9.67
CA LEU A 358 0.94 -0.93 10.51
C LEU A 358 2.23 -0.09 10.65
N GLY A 359 2.73 0.41 9.52
CA GLY A 359 4.04 1.05 9.38
C GLY A 359 4.45 1.16 7.92
N CYS A 360 5.73 0.94 7.63
CA CYS A 360 6.33 1.08 6.30
C CYS A 360 6.58 -0.28 5.63
N ILE A 361 6.34 -0.36 4.30
CA ILE A 361 6.47 -1.62 3.53
C ILE A 361 7.95 -2.00 3.30
N TRP A 362 8.79 -1.08 2.88
CA TRP A 362 10.12 -1.43 2.34
C TRP A 362 11.12 -2.00 3.35
N PRO A 363 11.12 -1.70 4.66
CA PRO A 363 11.99 -2.43 5.60
C PRO A 363 11.64 -3.92 5.71
N GLY A 364 10.35 -4.25 5.66
CA GLY A 364 9.89 -5.64 5.61
C GLY A 364 10.18 -6.31 4.28
N ALA A 365 10.04 -5.58 3.16
CA ALA A 365 10.35 -6.07 1.81
C ALA A 365 11.85 -6.39 1.65
N GLU A 366 12.72 -5.62 2.28
CA GLU A 366 14.15 -5.90 2.34
C GLU A 366 14.42 -7.27 3.01
N LEU A 367 13.81 -7.54 4.15
CA LEU A 367 13.95 -8.82 4.85
C LEU A 367 13.33 -9.98 4.05
N GLN A 368 12.18 -9.76 3.40
CA GLN A 368 11.58 -10.75 2.50
C GLN A 368 12.52 -11.08 1.34
N SER A 369 13.12 -10.09 0.70
CA SER A 369 14.00 -10.31 -0.45
C SER A 369 15.28 -11.08 -0.08
N LYS A 370 15.87 -10.77 1.08
CA LYS A 370 17.00 -11.53 1.64
C LYS A 370 16.63 -13.00 1.89
N LEU A 371 15.44 -13.25 2.46
CA LEU A 371 14.96 -14.61 2.74
C LEU A 371 14.61 -15.38 1.45
N ALA A 372 13.96 -14.71 0.48
CA ALA A 372 13.63 -15.29 -0.82
C ALA A 372 14.88 -15.70 -1.61
N ALA A 373 15.90 -14.86 -1.63
CA ALA A 373 17.18 -15.17 -2.28
C ALA A 373 17.86 -16.39 -1.63
N LYS A 374 17.86 -16.47 -0.29
CA LYS A 374 18.39 -17.66 0.43
C LYS A 374 17.55 -18.91 0.15
N HIS A 375 16.23 -18.80 0.04
CA HIS A 375 15.36 -19.94 -0.30
C HIS A 375 15.65 -20.46 -1.71
N LEU A 376 15.72 -19.59 -2.71
CA LEU A 376 16.01 -19.98 -4.11
C LEU A 376 17.42 -20.58 -4.25
N LYS A 377 18.35 -20.15 -3.40
CA LYS A 377 19.72 -20.70 -3.32
C LYS A 377 19.79 -22.05 -2.58
N GLY A 378 18.72 -22.44 -1.86
CA GLY A 378 18.66 -23.65 -1.06
C GLY A 378 19.32 -23.53 0.34
N LEU A 379 19.69 -22.30 0.74
CA LEU A 379 20.33 -22.00 2.03
C LEU A 379 19.31 -21.86 3.19
N TRP A 380 18.04 -21.72 2.86
CA TRP A 380 16.94 -21.72 3.83
C TRP A 380 15.80 -22.59 3.33
N LYS A 381 15.18 -23.33 4.26
CA LYS A 381 13.98 -24.15 4.00
C LYS A 381 12.96 -23.97 5.12
N PRO A 382 11.64 -23.99 4.82
CA PRO A 382 10.59 -24.03 5.83
C PRO A 382 10.73 -25.26 6.73
N LYS A 383 10.38 -25.13 8.03
CA LYS A 383 10.44 -26.24 8.99
C LYS A 383 9.38 -27.33 8.78
N LYS A 384 8.27 -26.97 8.12
CA LYS A 384 7.14 -27.85 7.78
C LYS A 384 6.73 -27.57 6.35
N SER A 385 5.80 -28.37 5.79
CA SER A 385 5.23 -28.09 4.47
C SER A 385 4.63 -26.69 4.42
N LEU A 386 4.71 -26.03 3.26
CA LEU A 386 4.21 -24.69 3.06
C LEU A 386 2.71 -24.58 3.39
N ASP A 387 1.90 -25.58 2.98
CA ASP A 387 0.45 -25.59 3.25
C ASP A 387 0.13 -25.51 4.76
N ILE A 388 0.86 -26.29 5.59
CA ILE A 388 0.67 -26.28 7.05
C ILE A 388 1.03 -24.89 7.62
N LEU A 389 2.13 -24.31 7.16
CA LEU A 389 2.60 -23.03 7.68
C LEU A 389 1.70 -21.88 7.21
N ILE A 390 1.28 -21.88 5.96
CA ILE A 390 0.34 -20.90 5.39
C ILE A 390 -1.00 -20.97 6.13
N LYS A 391 -1.55 -22.17 6.30
CA LYS A 391 -2.78 -22.36 7.06
C LYS A 391 -2.65 -21.80 8.47
N LYS A 392 -1.54 -22.07 9.15
CA LYS A 392 -1.27 -21.52 10.50
C LYS A 392 -1.24 -19.99 10.51
N GLU A 393 -0.64 -19.35 9.50
CA GLU A 393 -0.63 -17.87 9.39
C GLU A 393 -2.01 -17.29 9.10
N LEU A 394 -2.84 -17.98 8.30
CA LEU A 394 -4.20 -17.57 8.00
C LEU A 394 -5.13 -17.73 9.22
N ASP A 395 -4.97 -18.83 9.97
CA ASP A 395 -5.78 -19.11 11.18
C ASP A 395 -5.38 -18.23 12.37
N ASN A 396 -4.14 -17.68 12.37
CA ASN A 396 -3.60 -16.85 13.44
C ASN A 396 -2.98 -15.55 12.87
N PRO A 397 -3.79 -14.62 12.39
CA PRO A 397 -3.29 -13.38 11.83
C PRO A 397 -2.61 -12.50 12.90
N ASP A 398 -1.60 -11.74 12.52
CA ASP A 398 -0.87 -10.83 13.41
C ASP A 398 -1.74 -9.73 14.02
N VAL A 399 -2.78 -9.36 13.31
CA VAL A 399 -3.72 -8.30 13.70
C VAL A 399 -5.14 -8.79 13.46
N ASN A 400 -5.96 -8.75 14.49
CA ASN A 400 -7.38 -9.07 14.40
C ASN A 400 -8.11 -7.88 13.75
N GLN A 401 -8.27 -7.92 12.46
CA GLN A 401 -9.02 -6.92 11.71
C GLN A 401 -10.36 -7.49 11.21
N ILE A 402 -11.25 -6.58 10.84
CA ILE A 402 -12.51 -6.97 10.20
C ILE A 402 -12.22 -7.73 8.90
N ASP A 403 -12.99 -8.78 8.65
CA ASP A 403 -12.83 -9.61 7.46
C ASP A 403 -13.25 -8.82 6.20
N THR A 404 -12.25 -8.34 5.49
CA THR A 404 -12.43 -7.70 4.18
C THR A 404 -11.22 -8.01 3.30
N PRO A 405 -11.37 -8.03 1.96
CA PRO A 405 -10.26 -8.30 1.04
C PRO A 405 -9.02 -7.42 1.28
N ARG A 406 -9.21 -6.18 1.72
CA ARG A 406 -8.12 -5.24 2.01
C ARG A 406 -7.25 -5.70 3.19
N HIS A 407 -7.85 -6.34 4.21
CA HIS A 407 -7.16 -6.66 5.46
C HIS A 407 -6.44 -8.01 5.45
N THR A 408 -6.62 -8.82 4.41
CA THR A 408 -5.99 -10.16 4.31
C THR A 408 -4.46 -10.10 4.24
N ILE A 409 -3.90 -8.98 3.80
CA ILE A 409 -2.45 -8.75 3.72
C ILE A 409 -1.92 -7.89 4.87
N THR A 410 -2.75 -7.50 5.85
CA THR A 410 -2.29 -6.68 6.98
C THR A 410 -1.42 -7.49 7.93
N VAL A 411 -0.35 -6.84 8.42
CA VAL A 411 0.57 -7.39 9.41
C VAL A 411 0.93 -6.35 10.47
N ASP A 412 1.23 -6.79 11.69
CA ASP A 412 1.94 -5.95 12.66
C ASP A 412 3.40 -5.84 12.23
N ASP A 413 3.84 -4.65 11.87
CA ASP A 413 5.16 -4.39 11.28
C ASP A 413 6.31 -4.97 12.11
N PHE A 414 6.30 -4.73 13.42
CA PHE A 414 7.36 -5.19 14.30
C PHE A 414 7.41 -6.71 14.41
N SER A 415 6.29 -7.36 14.70
CA SER A 415 6.20 -8.82 14.83
C SER A 415 6.56 -9.52 13.51
N PHE A 416 6.10 -8.97 12.41
CA PHE A 416 6.40 -9.47 11.07
C PHE A 416 7.90 -9.42 10.77
N ARG A 417 8.54 -8.26 10.98
CA ARG A 417 9.99 -8.12 10.77
C ARG A 417 10.80 -9.00 11.72
N GLN A 418 10.39 -9.14 12.98
CA GLN A 418 11.03 -10.04 13.93
C GLN A 418 10.95 -11.50 13.49
N ARG A 419 9.82 -11.96 12.93
CA ARG A 419 9.70 -13.31 12.35
C ARG A 419 10.68 -13.50 11.19
N LEU A 420 10.71 -12.56 10.25
CA LEU A 420 11.64 -12.64 9.11
C LEU A 420 13.11 -12.65 9.57
N LYS A 421 13.48 -11.82 10.55
CA LYS A 421 14.84 -11.84 11.14
C LYS A 421 15.18 -13.19 11.79
N LYS A 422 14.23 -13.81 12.51
CA LYS A 422 14.41 -15.16 13.07
C LYS A 422 14.60 -16.21 11.99
N GLU A 423 13.85 -16.12 10.88
CA GLU A 423 14.02 -17.05 9.76
C GLU A 423 15.38 -16.83 9.05
N LEU A 424 15.80 -15.58 8.88
CA LEU A 424 17.10 -15.24 8.31
C LEU A 424 18.29 -15.74 9.18
N ALA A 425 18.15 -15.67 10.51
CA ALA A 425 19.16 -16.18 11.44
C ALA A 425 19.29 -17.72 11.45
N ARG A 426 18.31 -18.44 10.89
CA ARG A 426 18.33 -19.91 10.74
C ARG A 426 19.01 -20.38 9.46
N THR A 427 19.51 -19.49 8.64
CA THR A 427 20.25 -19.86 7.43
C THR A 427 21.66 -20.28 7.81
N ASN A 428 22.06 -21.47 7.39
CA ASN A 428 23.42 -21.98 7.55
C ASN A 428 24.35 -21.32 6.53
#